data_89904594a87e71ace5cb9729fa62f236
#
_entry.id   89904594a87e71ace5cb9729fa62f236
#
_cell.length_a   1.000
_cell.length_b   1.000
_cell.length_c   1.000
_cell.angle_alpha   90.00
_cell.angle_beta   90.00
_cell.angle_gamma   90.00
#
_symmetry.space_group_name_H-M   'P 1'
#
loop_
_entity.id
_entity.type
_entity.pdbx_description
1 polymer ?
#
loop_
_entity_poly.entity_id
_entity_poly.type
_entity_poly.pdbx_seq_one_letter_code
_entity_poly.pdbx_strand_id
1 'polypeptide(L)'
;PLKEEFAAYEVPVWTLPAVDFDEEDAVTKATEAFEANVNAEELISAVEAPFEAPTTPYAFQYSLLGKAKADKRTIVLPEGTEDRIIKAADYLLERDIVDLIIVGDREGILARGEELGLKFLEKAQFQAKDDEEVLAPMVAKLCELRAKKGMTEEQARKQLADDSYFGTMLVVLG
;
A
#
# COMPACT_ATOMS: atom_id res chain seq x y z
N PRO A 1 13.58 1.90 41.57
CA PRO A 1 13.60 2.94 40.55
C PRO A 1 12.88 2.49 39.28
N LEU A 2 13.47 1.60 38.40
CA LEU A 2 12.82 1.23 37.14
C LEU A 2 11.49 0.45 37.33
N LYS A 3 11.40 -0.49 38.27
CA LYS A 3 10.14 -1.18 38.59
C LYS A 3 9.01 -0.21 39.01
N GLU A 4 9.32 0.84 39.75
CA GLU A 4 8.33 1.85 40.16
C GLU A 4 7.90 2.71 38.98
N GLU A 5 8.84 3.07 38.09
CA GLU A 5 8.54 3.80 36.84
C GLU A 5 7.62 3.04 35.91
N PHE A 6 7.84 1.73 35.76
CA PHE A 6 7.02 0.89 34.89
C PHE A 6 5.74 0.36 35.55
N ALA A 7 5.56 0.50 36.86
CA ALA A 7 4.37 0.04 37.57
C ALA A 7 3.06 0.71 37.06
N ALA A 8 3.17 1.94 36.55
CA ALA A 8 2.04 2.68 36.01
C ALA A 8 1.51 2.11 34.67
N TYR A 9 2.28 1.25 34.00
CA TYR A 9 1.92 0.68 32.70
C TYR A 9 1.31 -0.73 32.80
N GLU A 10 1.13 -1.25 34.02
CA GLU A 10 0.56 -2.59 34.28
C GLU A 10 1.26 -3.73 33.52
N VAL A 11 2.55 -3.56 33.19
CA VAL A 11 3.37 -4.56 32.52
C VAL A 11 4.28 -5.27 33.52
N PRO A 12 4.49 -6.61 33.40
CA PRO A 12 5.42 -7.31 34.26
C PRO A 12 6.85 -6.84 33.99
N VAL A 13 7.61 -6.60 35.07
CA VAL A 13 9.00 -6.14 35.00
C VAL A 13 9.89 -7.05 35.83
N TRP A 14 10.81 -7.73 35.16
CA TRP A 14 11.87 -8.52 35.80
C TRP A 14 13.18 -7.72 35.79
N THR A 15 13.96 -7.87 36.84
CA THR A 15 15.27 -7.26 36.94
C THR A 15 16.34 -8.34 36.96
N LEU A 16 17.33 -8.22 36.11
CA LEU A 16 18.47 -9.12 36.04
C LEU A 16 19.71 -8.43 36.60
N PRO A 17 20.65 -9.17 37.24
CA PRO A 17 21.96 -8.63 37.53
C PRO A 17 22.68 -8.23 36.24
N ALA A 18 23.54 -7.23 36.31
CA ALA A 18 24.36 -6.85 35.18
C ALA A 18 25.39 -7.98 34.87
N VAL A 19 25.54 -8.28 33.60
CA VAL A 19 26.55 -9.23 33.10
C VAL A 19 27.53 -8.45 32.24
N ASP A 20 28.81 -8.68 32.44
CA ASP A 20 29.85 -8.14 31.59
C ASP A 20 29.97 -9.01 30.34
N PHE A 21 29.62 -8.49 29.20
CA PHE A 21 29.63 -9.23 27.93
C PHE A 21 31.02 -9.38 27.29
N ASP A 22 32.05 -8.76 27.88
CA ASP A 22 33.44 -8.93 27.45
C ASP A 22 34.11 -10.17 28.07
N GLU A 23 33.44 -10.86 29.00
CA GLU A 23 33.94 -12.11 29.60
C GLU A 23 33.65 -13.33 28.73
N GLU A 24 34.55 -14.31 28.74
CA GLU A 24 34.41 -15.56 27.94
C GLU A 24 33.15 -16.38 28.27
N ASP A 25 32.68 -16.30 29.53
CA ASP A 25 31.51 -17.02 30.03
C ASP A 25 30.24 -16.14 30.14
N ALA A 26 30.24 -14.97 29.50
CA ALA A 26 29.14 -13.99 29.56
C ALA A 26 27.76 -14.59 29.21
N VAL A 27 27.69 -15.43 28.19
CA VAL A 27 26.44 -16.07 27.75
C VAL A 27 25.90 -17.00 28.83
N THR A 28 26.78 -17.81 29.45
CA THR A 28 26.41 -18.72 30.55
C THR A 28 25.90 -17.94 31.74
N LYS A 29 26.63 -16.89 32.16
CA LYS A 29 26.22 -16.02 33.27
C LYS A 29 24.88 -15.31 32.99
N ALA A 30 24.67 -14.87 31.76
CA ALA A 30 23.40 -14.22 31.36
C ALA A 30 22.25 -15.23 31.42
N THR A 31 22.45 -16.47 30.96
CA THR A 31 21.44 -17.52 31.02
C THR A 31 21.09 -17.88 32.46
N GLU A 32 22.09 -18.11 33.30
CA GLU A 32 21.88 -18.39 34.73
C GLU A 32 21.16 -17.23 35.46
N ALA A 33 21.54 -15.98 35.14
CA ALA A 33 20.88 -14.81 35.68
C ALA A 33 19.41 -14.71 35.23
N PHE A 34 19.12 -15.06 34.00
CA PHE A 34 17.75 -15.12 33.48
C PHE A 34 16.93 -16.19 34.18
N GLU A 35 17.41 -17.43 34.20
CA GLU A 35 16.72 -18.57 34.82
C GLU A 35 16.47 -18.37 36.33
N ALA A 36 17.40 -17.69 37.02
CA ALA A 36 17.28 -17.44 38.46
C ALA A 36 16.28 -16.30 38.80
N ASN A 37 16.04 -15.38 37.89
CA ASN A 37 15.27 -14.14 38.18
C ASN A 37 13.98 -14.03 37.40
N VAL A 38 13.74 -14.82 36.36
CA VAL A 38 12.54 -14.79 35.52
C VAL A 38 11.77 -16.09 35.70
N ASN A 39 10.52 -16.00 36.16
CA ASN A 39 9.63 -17.14 36.18
C ASN A 39 9.10 -17.37 34.75
N ALA A 40 9.43 -18.51 34.16
CA ALA A 40 9.06 -18.86 32.81
C ALA A 40 7.53 -18.96 32.60
N GLU A 41 6.79 -19.49 33.58
CA GLU A 41 5.33 -19.60 33.50
C GLU A 41 4.67 -18.18 33.53
N GLU A 42 5.16 -17.30 34.38
CA GLU A 42 4.70 -15.93 34.48
C GLU A 42 5.02 -15.14 33.22
N LEU A 43 6.21 -15.33 32.63
CA LEU A 43 6.61 -14.72 31.39
C LEU A 43 5.71 -15.19 30.23
N ILE A 44 5.48 -16.49 30.10
CA ILE A 44 4.61 -17.07 29.07
C ILE A 44 3.18 -16.53 29.25
N SER A 45 2.66 -16.56 30.46
CA SER A 45 1.32 -16.03 30.75
C SER A 45 1.19 -14.54 30.40
N ALA A 46 2.22 -13.75 30.66
CA ALA A 46 2.23 -12.32 30.32
C ALA A 46 2.29 -12.08 28.80
N VAL A 47 3.02 -12.92 28.07
CA VAL A 47 3.11 -12.83 26.60
C VAL A 47 1.83 -13.29 25.91
N GLU A 48 1.15 -14.31 26.46
CA GLU A 48 -0.11 -14.85 25.93
C GLU A 48 -1.34 -14.04 26.39
N ALA A 49 -1.19 -13.14 27.37
CA ALA A 49 -2.28 -12.31 27.83
C ALA A 49 -2.88 -11.47 26.70
N PRO A 50 -4.23 -11.40 26.58
CA PRO A 50 -4.86 -10.57 25.58
C PRO A 50 -4.45 -9.10 25.75
N PHE A 51 -3.81 -8.53 24.76
CA PHE A 51 -3.40 -7.13 24.76
C PHE A 51 -4.12 -6.37 23.68
N GLU A 52 -4.94 -5.41 24.06
CA GLU A 52 -5.55 -4.46 23.12
C GLU A 52 -4.52 -3.38 22.76
N ALA A 53 -3.71 -3.67 21.74
CA ALA A 53 -2.77 -2.69 21.24
C ALA A 53 -3.49 -1.50 20.60
N PRO A 54 -3.11 -0.25 20.92
CA PRO A 54 -3.63 0.90 20.21
C PRO A 54 -3.28 0.82 18.74
N THR A 55 -4.21 1.20 17.87
CA THR A 55 -3.97 1.21 16.42
C THR A 55 -2.91 2.27 16.09
N THR A 56 -1.69 1.84 15.88
CA THR A 56 -0.61 2.73 15.40
C THR A 56 -0.79 3.03 13.90
N PRO A 57 -0.22 4.13 13.37
CA PRO A 57 -0.23 4.41 11.93
C PRO A 57 0.29 3.23 11.09
N TYR A 58 1.34 2.56 11.55
CA TYR A 58 1.88 1.37 10.85
C TYR A 58 0.95 0.17 10.92
N ALA A 59 0.32 -0.10 12.06
CA ALA A 59 -0.67 -1.18 12.20
C ALA A 59 -1.89 -0.93 11.30
N PHE A 60 -2.35 0.32 11.22
CA PHE A 60 -3.40 0.73 10.29
C PHE A 60 -3.01 0.50 8.84
N GLN A 61 -1.84 1.00 8.42
CA GLN A 61 -1.33 0.82 7.07
C GLN A 61 -1.20 -0.67 6.71
N TYR A 62 -0.62 -1.48 7.60
CA TYR A 62 -0.49 -2.91 7.41
C TYR A 62 -1.85 -3.61 7.22
N SER A 63 -2.82 -3.26 8.07
CA SER A 63 -4.19 -3.79 7.96
C SER A 63 -4.85 -3.39 6.65
N LEU A 64 -4.67 -2.14 6.21
CA LEU A 64 -5.21 -1.63 4.95
C LEU A 64 -4.63 -2.37 3.74
N LEU A 65 -3.30 -2.51 3.70
CA LEU A 65 -2.61 -3.22 2.62
C LEU A 65 -3.00 -4.71 2.60
N GLY A 66 -3.15 -5.34 3.77
CA GLY A 66 -3.62 -6.72 3.89
C GLY A 66 -5.03 -6.91 3.34
N LYS A 67 -5.95 -5.99 3.65
CA LYS A 67 -7.33 -6.02 3.12
C LYS A 67 -7.36 -5.82 1.60
N ALA A 68 -6.58 -4.86 1.09
CA ALA A 68 -6.49 -4.60 -0.34
C ALA A 68 -5.93 -5.81 -1.11
N LYS A 69 -4.92 -6.47 -0.55
CA LYS A 69 -4.32 -7.68 -1.14
C LYS A 69 -5.27 -8.89 -1.11
N ALA A 70 -6.11 -9.01 -0.08
CA ALA A 70 -7.07 -10.10 0.05
C ALA A 70 -8.23 -10.00 -0.95
N ASP A 71 -8.58 -8.79 -1.38
CA ASP A 71 -9.60 -8.51 -2.41
C ASP A 71 -9.02 -7.55 -3.45
N LYS A 72 -8.08 -8.08 -4.24
CA LYS A 72 -7.31 -7.33 -5.21
C LYS A 72 -8.21 -6.73 -6.29
N ARG A 73 -8.15 -5.42 -6.45
CA ARG A 73 -8.95 -4.66 -7.40
C ARG A 73 -8.09 -4.02 -8.46
N THR A 74 -8.69 -3.81 -9.64
CA THR A 74 -8.08 -3.00 -10.69
C THR A 74 -8.41 -1.53 -10.46
N ILE A 75 -7.40 -0.67 -10.46
CA ILE A 75 -7.53 0.79 -10.29
C ILE A 75 -7.03 1.47 -11.55
N VAL A 76 -7.82 2.41 -12.07
CA VAL A 76 -7.42 3.25 -13.21
C VAL A 76 -6.72 4.50 -12.68
N LEU A 77 -5.52 4.78 -13.18
CA LEU A 77 -4.73 5.98 -12.92
C LEU A 77 -4.73 6.84 -14.19
N PRO A 78 -5.55 7.92 -14.24
CA PRO A 78 -5.76 8.68 -15.47
C PRO A 78 -4.58 9.60 -15.84
N GLU A 79 -3.74 9.98 -14.88
CA GLU A 79 -2.65 10.96 -15.05
C GLU A 79 -1.28 10.26 -15.14
N GLY A 80 -1.11 9.39 -16.14
CA GLY A 80 0.12 8.58 -16.30
C GLY A 80 1.40 9.37 -16.58
N THR A 81 1.30 10.68 -16.88
CA THR A 81 2.45 11.55 -17.08
C THR A 81 2.95 12.24 -15.81
N GLU A 82 2.20 12.15 -14.71
CA GLU A 82 2.54 12.76 -13.43
C GLU A 82 3.50 11.89 -12.62
N ASP A 83 4.68 12.43 -12.31
CA ASP A 83 5.73 11.73 -11.55
C ASP A 83 5.25 11.14 -10.23
N ARG A 84 4.33 11.82 -9.54
CA ARG A 84 3.78 11.34 -8.25
C ARG A 84 2.90 10.12 -8.43
N ILE A 85 2.12 10.10 -9.52
CA ILE A 85 1.23 8.99 -9.85
C ILE A 85 2.04 7.75 -10.24
N ILE A 86 3.04 7.88 -11.12
CA ILE A 86 3.85 6.73 -11.52
C ILE A 86 4.73 6.20 -10.37
N LYS A 87 5.22 7.06 -9.46
CA LYS A 87 5.90 6.60 -8.23
C LYS A 87 4.95 5.84 -7.30
N ALA A 88 3.72 6.31 -7.14
CA ALA A 88 2.71 5.59 -6.37
C ALA A 88 2.33 4.26 -7.03
N ALA A 89 2.22 4.23 -8.37
CA ALA A 89 1.98 3.01 -9.13
C ALA A 89 3.08 1.97 -8.89
N ASP A 90 4.34 2.37 -9.03
CA ASP A 90 5.50 1.49 -8.81
C ASP A 90 5.50 0.88 -7.40
N TYR A 91 5.22 1.69 -6.37
CA TYR A 91 5.11 1.26 -4.98
C TYR A 91 4.02 0.20 -4.78
N LEU A 92 2.85 0.38 -5.41
CA LEU A 92 1.72 -0.55 -5.30
C LEU A 92 1.99 -1.85 -6.06
N LEU A 93 2.59 -1.76 -7.26
CA LEU A 93 2.94 -2.89 -8.11
C LEU A 93 4.08 -3.73 -7.52
N GLU A 94 5.06 -3.10 -6.86
CA GLU A 94 6.11 -3.81 -6.11
C GLU A 94 5.50 -4.77 -5.07
N ARG A 95 4.48 -4.32 -4.38
CA ARG A 95 3.82 -5.04 -3.27
C ARG A 95 2.69 -5.95 -3.69
N ASP A 96 2.35 -5.94 -4.98
CA ASP A 96 1.27 -6.76 -5.55
C ASP A 96 -0.08 -6.60 -4.80
N ILE A 97 -0.45 -5.34 -4.54
CA ILE A 97 -1.63 -4.99 -3.73
C ILE A 97 -2.87 -4.79 -4.59
N VAL A 98 -2.69 -4.21 -5.77
CA VAL A 98 -3.75 -3.89 -6.74
C VAL A 98 -3.24 -4.16 -8.15
N ASP A 99 -4.17 -4.34 -9.10
CA ASP A 99 -3.87 -4.24 -10.52
C ASP A 99 -4.07 -2.80 -10.98
N LEU A 100 -3.22 -2.31 -11.87
CA LEU A 100 -3.26 -0.93 -12.34
C LEU A 100 -3.45 -0.86 -13.85
N ILE A 101 -4.32 0.06 -14.27
CA ILE A 101 -4.39 0.57 -15.65
C ILE A 101 -3.93 2.01 -15.62
N ILE A 102 -2.81 2.30 -16.27
CA ILE A 102 -2.27 3.67 -16.37
C ILE A 102 -2.64 4.24 -17.73
N VAL A 103 -3.33 5.37 -17.71
CA VAL A 103 -3.74 6.06 -18.95
C VAL A 103 -2.57 6.89 -19.47
N GLY A 104 -2.21 6.66 -20.72
CA GLY A 104 -1.14 7.38 -21.41
C GLY A 104 -0.32 6.48 -22.33
N ASP A 105 0.69 7.10 -22.93
CA ASP A 105 1.63 6.38 -23.79
C ASP A 105 2.57 5.48 -22.97
N ARG A 106 2.53 4.18 -23.26
CA ARG A 106 3.32 3.17 -22.54
C ARG A 106 4.82 3.46 -22.59
N GLU A 107 5.34 3.80 -23.78
CA GLU A 107 6.79 3.97 -23.96
C GLU A 107 7.27 5.20 -23.18
N GLY A 108 6.55 6.31 -23.27
CA GLY A 108 6.88 7.53 -22.54
C GLY A 108 6.80 7.35 -21.01
N ILE A 109 5.78 6.63 -20.51
CA ILE A 109 5.63 6.35 -19.08
C ILE A 109 6.77 5.47 -18.56
N LEU A 110 7.13 4.42 -19.29
CA LEU A 110 8.22 3.53 -18.91
C LEU A 110 9.59 4.23 -18.96
N ALA A 111 9.85 5.03 -20.01
CA ALA A 111 11.07 5.83 -20.09
C ALA A 111 11.19 6.81 -18.93
N ARG A 112 10.10 7.48 -18.57
CA ARG A 112 10.07 8.36 -17.40
C ARG A 112 10.29 7.59 -16.10
N GLY A 113 9.73 6.38 -16.00
CA GLY A 113 9.95 5.47 -14.88
C GLY A 113 11.43 5.10 -14.70
N GLU A 114 12.13 4.79 -15.79
CA GLU A 114 13.58 4.51 -15.77
C GLU A 114 14.40 5.71 -15.28
N GLU A 115 14.09 6.92 -15.76
CA GLU A 115 14.74 8.15 -15.29
C GLU A 115 14.56 8.37 -13.77
N LEU A 116 13.41 7.97 -13.23
CA LEU A 116 13.07 8.06 -11.82
C LEU A 116 13.56 6.86 -10.98
N GLY A 117 14.16 5.84 -11.62
CA GLY A 117 14.66 4.63 -10.97
C GLY A 117 13.57 3.65 -10.54
N LEU A 118 12.39 3.72 -11.15
CA LEU A 118 11.25 2.83 -10.89
C LEU A 118 11.45 1.49 -11.64
N LYS A 119 10.97 0.38 -11.08
CA LYS A 119 11.31 -0.96 -11.56
C LYS A 119 10.10 -1.85 -11.83
N PHE A 120 8.93 -1.48 -11.35
CA PHE A 120 7.76 -2.36 -11.35
C PHE A 120 6.63 -1.87 -12.25
N LEU A 121 6.78 -0.72 -12.92
CA LEU A 121 5.76 -0.14 -13.80
C LEU A 121 5.35 -1.06 -14.95
N GLU A 122 6.25 -1.93 -15.42
CA GLU A 122 5.93 -2.91 -16.49
C GLU A 122 4.82 -3.89 -16.11
N LYS A 123 4.54 -4.06 -14.83
CA LYS A 123 3.43 -4.89 -14.34
C LYS A 123 2.06 -4.27 -14.56
N ALA A 124 1.98 -2.96 -14.83
CA ALA A 124 0.73 -2.27 -15.12
C ALA A 124 0.24 -2.58 -16.53
N GLN A 125 -1.07 -2.45 -16.71
CA GLN A 125 -1.67 -2.30 -18.02
C GLN A 125 -1.59 -0.82 -18.43
N PHE A 126 -1.44 -0.55 -19.72
CA PHE A 126 -1.39 0.82 -20.25
C PHE A 126 -2.53 1.00 -21.25
N GLN A 127 -3.20 2.15 -21.17
CA GLN A 127 -4.27 2.49 -22.08
C GLN A 127 -4.01 3.84 -22.74
N ALA A 128 -3.74 3.82 -24.02
CA ALA A 128 -3.63 5.04 -24.83
C ALA A 128 -5.01 5.66 -25.06
N LYS A 129 -5.09 6.99 -25.02
CA LYS A 129 -6.36 7.73 -25.21
C LYS A 129 -6.83 7.80 -26.66
N ASP A 130 -5.94 7.58 -27.62
CA ASP A 130 -6.19 7.58 -29.06
C ASP A 130 -6.51 6.19 -29.62
N ASP A 131 -6.60 5.17 -28.76
CA ASP A 131 -7.05 3.84 -29.13
C ASP A 131 -8.55 3.87 -29.47
N GLU A 132 -8.86 3.80 -30.77
CA GLU A 132 -10.23 3.92 -31.25
C GLU A 132 -11.11 2.71 -30.88
N GLU A 133 -10.53 1.55 -30.63
CA GLU A 133 -11.27 0.36 -30.18
C GLU A 133 -11.87 0.59 -28.79
N VAL A 134 -11.20 1.37 -27.94
CA VAL A 134 -11.65 1.75 -26.60
C VAL A 134 -12.44 3.06 -26.62
N LEU A 135 -12.00 4.04 -27.41
CA LEU A 135 -12.58 5.36 -27.46
C LEU A 135 -14.01 5.36 -28.05
N ALA A 136 -14.27 4.61 -29.14
CA ALA A 136 -15.58 4.60 -29.78
C ALA A 136 -16.71 4.10 -28.87
N PRO A 137 -16.57 2.98 -28.13
CA PRO A 137 -17.55 2.58 -27.13
C PRO A 137 -17.75 3.61 -26.00
N MET A 138 -16.68 4.30 -25.56
CA MET A 138 -16.78 5.36 -24.55
C MET A 138 -17.61 6.54 -25.04
N VAL A 139 -17.38 6.97 -26.27
CA VAL A 139 -18.15 8.05 -26.91
C VAL A 139 -19.63 7.68 -26.96
N ALA A 140 -19.95 6.50 -27.46
CA ALA A 140 -21.33 6.02 -27.55
C ALA A 140 -22.00 5.99 -26.17
N LYS A 141 -21.31 5.42 -25.18
CA LYS A 141 -21.83 5.34 -23.80
C LYS A 141 -21.99 6.70 -23.15
N LEU A 142 -21.07 7.63 -23.36
CA LEU A 142 -21.15 8.98 -22.82
C LEU A 142 -22.32 9.74 -23.45
N CYS A 143 -22.55 9.61 -24.77
CA CYS A 143 -23.72 10.18 -25.45
C CYS A 143 -25.03 9.60 -24.88
N GLU A 144 -25.11 8.28 -24.66
CA GLU A 144 -26.25 7.63 -24.00
C GLU A 144 -26.53 8.22 -22.62
N LEU A 145 -25.51 8.28 -21.77
CA LEU A 145 -25.61 8.79 -20.39
C LEU A 145 -26.01 10.28 -20.34
N ARG A 146 -25.63 11.05 -21.36
CA ARG A 146 -25.89 12.49 -21.47
C ARG A 146 -26.97 12.86 -22.50
N ALA A 147 -27.75 11.88 -22.99
CA ALA A 147 -28.81 12.08 -23.98
C ALA A 147 -29.78 13.20 -23.59
N LYS A 148 -30.19 13.27 -22.32
CA LYS A 148 -31.06 14.34 -21.79
C LYS A 148 -30.47 15.76 -21.91
N LYS A 149 -29.14 15.87 -22.07
CA LYS A 149 -28.40 17.14 -22.22
C LYS A 149 -28.06 17.42 -23.68
N GLY A 150 -28.47 16.57 -24.62
CA GLY A 150 -28.22 16.72 -26.03
C GLY A 150 -26.74 16.61 -26.44
N MET A 151 -25.96 15.78 -25.73
CA MET A 151 -24.53 15.61 -26.04
C MET A 151 -24.33 14.98 -27.40
N THR A 152 -23.48 15.61 -28.23
CA THR A 152 -23.07 15.09 -29.53
C THR A 152 -21.80 14.25 -29.43
N GLU A 153 -21.51 13.40 -30.41
CA GLU A 153 -20.28 12.62 -30.48
C GLU A 153 -19.02 13.49 -30.44
N GLU A 154 -19.04 14.64 -31.16
CA GLU A 154 -17.92 15.58 -31.16
C GLU A 154 -17.66 16.14 -29.76
N GLN A 155 -18.74 16.52 -29.07
CA GLN A 155 -18.63 16.97 -27.66
C GLN A 155 -18.14 15.88 -26.73
N ALA A 156 -18.60 14.66 -26.92
CA ALA A 156 -18.16 13.51 -26.14
C ALA A 156 -16.66 13.22 -26.34
N ARG A 157 -16.19 13.21 -27.60
CA ARG A 157 -14.76 13.04 -27.92
C ARG A 157 -13.90 14.14 -27.31
N LYS A 158 -14.37 15.41 -27.40
CA LYS A 158 -13.68 16.55 -26.77
C LYS A 158 -13.59 16.38 -25.24
N GLN A 159 -14.64 15.88 -24.61
CA GLN A 159 -14.67 15.67 -23.18
C GLN A 159 -13.78 14.50 -22.74
N LEU A 160 -13.70 13.44 -23.54
CA LEU A 160 -12.82 12.28 -23.31
C LEU A 160 -11.33 12.58 -23.56
N ALA A 161 -10.99 13.74 -24.13
CA ALA A 161 -9.59 14.20 -24.16
C ALA A 161 -9.04 14.52 -22.76
N ASP A 162 -9.93 14.85 -21.80
CA ASP A 162 -9.58 15.03 -20.39
C ASP A 162 -9.31 13.67 -19.73
N ASP A 163 -8.20 13.59 -19.00
CA ASP A 163 -7.72 12.33 -18.39
C ASP A 163 -8.71 11.77 -17.38
N SER A 164 -9.33 12.62 -16.56
CA SER A 164 -10.28 12.19 -15.53
C SER A 164 -11.58 11.65 -16.14
N TYR A 165 -12.06 12.27 -17.23
CA TYR A 165 -13.21 11.76 -17.96
C TYR A 165 -12.91 10.43 -18.64
N PHE A 166 -11.75 10.31 -19.28
CA PHE A 166 -11.33 9.07 -19.92
C PHE A 166 -11.22 7.92 -18.90
N GLY A 167 -10.50 8.17 -17.79
CA GLY A 167 -10.36 7.18 -16.72
C GLY A 167 -11.70 6.79 -16.10
N THR A 168 -12.62 7.75 -15.92
CA THR A 168 -13.98 7.47 -15.44
C THR A 168 -14.74 6.56 -16.39
N MET A 169 -14.63 6.80 -17.70
CA MET A 169 -15.33 5.98 -18.69
C MET A 169 -14.72 4.59 -18.84
N LEU A 170 -13.42 4.41 -18.60
CA LEU A 170 -12.82 3.06 -18.47
C LEU A 170 -13.51 2.27 -17.35
N VAL A 171 -13.71 2.88 -16.20
CA VAL A 171 -14.40 2.22 -15.07
C VAL A 171 -15.88 1.93 -15.37
N VAL A 172 -16.55 2.80 -16.12
CA VAL A 172 -17.99 2.63 -16.47
C VAL A 172 -18.20 1.47 -17.45
N LEU A 173 -17.24 1.23 -18.32
CA LEU A 173 -17.33 0.14 -19.33
C LEU A 173 -16.84 -1.21 -18.79
N GLY A 174 -16.06 -1.26 -17.71
CA GLY A 174 -15.52 -2.45 -17.06
C GLY A 174 -14.12 -2.77 -17.54
#